data_4a2d94302304c5fb0cbf50d855e547d2
#
_entry.id   4a2d94302304c5fb0cbf50d855e547d2
#
_cell.length_a   1.000
_cell.length_b   1.000
_cell.length_c   1.000
_cell.angle_alpha   90.00
_cell.angle_beta   90.00
_cell.angle_gamma   90.00
#
_symmetry.space_group_name_H-M   'P 1'
#
loop_
_entity.id
_entity.type
_entity.pdbx_description
1 polymer ?
#
loop_
_entity_poly.entity_id
_entity_poly.type
_entity_poly.pdbx_seq_one_letter_code
_entity_poly.pdbx_strand_id
1 'polypeptide(L)'
;YQDMSRKAANIISAQVILKPDCVLGLATGSSPVGTYQQLIEWYKKGDLDFSRVTSINLDEYRGLPGDNDQSYRYFMNHNLFDHVNIRKECTYVPDGLEPDPQKACAAYEEIIRKSGGVDLQLLGLGHNGHIGFNEPADSFPKETHCVDLTESTIEANKRFFASIDDVPRQAYTMGIGTIMSAKKILIIVSGADKAEILNKV
;
A
#
# COMPACT_ATOMS: atom_id res chain seq x y z
N TYR A 1 9.24 -15.82 6.50
CA TYR A 1 8.94 -14.81 5.49
C TYR A 1 8.43 -15.45 4.18
N GLN A 2 9.19 -16.37 3.59
CA GLN A 2 8.82 -16.99 2.30
C GLN A 2 7.49 -17.73 2.33
N ASP A 3 7.21 -18.50 3.39
CA ASP A 3 5.94 -19.22 3.53
C ASP A 3 4.75 -18.27 3.70
N MET A 4 4.91 -17.21 4.50
CA MET A 4 3.93 -16.13 4.62
C MET A 4 3.66 -15.49 3.27
N SER A 5 4.71 -15.11 2.54
CA SER A 5 4.61 -14.47 1.23
C SER A 5 3.87 -15.33 0.21
N ARG A 6 4.19 -16.63 0.15
CA ARG A 6 3.51 -17.60 -0.71
C ARG A 6 2.03 -17.77 -0.34
N LYS A 7 1.70 -17.84 0.96
CA LYS A 7 0.30 -17.96 1.43
C LYS A 7 -0.50 -16.69 1.12
N ALA A 8 0.10 -15.52 1.32
CA ALA A 8 -0.53 -14.24 0.95
C ALA A 8 -0.78 -14.16 -0.56
N ALA A 9 0.22 -14.56 -1.37
CA ALA A 9 0.06 -14.62 -2.81
C ALA A 9 -1.06 -15.59 -3.25
N ASN A 10 -1.22 -16.75 -2.60
CA ASN A 10 -2.34 -17.66 -2.84
C ASN A 10 -3.71 -16.99 -2.65
N ILE A 11 -3.86 -16.21 -1.57
CA ILE A 11 -5.12 -15.52 -1.27
C ILE A 11 -5.40 -14.43 -2.32
N ILE A 12 -4.38 -13.64 -2.69
CA ILE A 12 -4.52 -12.60 -3.71
C ILE A 12 -4.79 -13.21 -5.08
N SER A 13 -4.08 -14.29 -5.46
CA SER A 13 -4.31 -14.98 -6.74
C SER A 13 -5.73 -15.55 -6.83
N ALA A 14 -6.23 -16.15 -5.76
CA ALA A 14 -7.59 -16.63 -5.70
C ALA A 14 -8.62 -15.48 -5.90
N GLN A 15 -8.36 -14.31 -5.32
CA GLN A 15 -9.22 -13.13 -5.53
C GLN A 15 -9.23 -12.70 -7.00
N VAL A 16 -8.05 -12.67 -7.66
CA VAL A 16 -7.93 -12.30 -9.07
C VAL A 16 -8.61 -13.33 -9.99
N ILE A 17 -8.43 -14.62 -9.72
CA ILE A 17 -9.03 -15.70 -10.52
C ILE A 17 -10.56 -15.69 -10.39
N LEU A 18 -11.09 -15.56 -9.17
CA LEU A 18 -12.52 -15.59 -8.90
C LEU A 18 -13.24 -14.31 -9.35
N LYS A 19 -12.55 -13.18 -9.37
CA LYS A 19 -13.06 -11.89 -9.82
C LYS A 19 -11.98 -11.17 -10.62
N PRO A 20 -11.86 -11.42 -11.93
CA PRO A 20 -10.80 -10.83 -12.76
C PRO A 20 -10.77 -9.29 -12.82
N ASP A 21 -11.90 -8.65 -12.58
CA ASP A 21 -12.06 -7.19 -12.47
C ASP A 21 -12.04 -6.68 -11.02
N CYS A 22 -11.37 -7.41 -10.13
CA CYS A 22 -11.28 -7.02 -8.72
C CYS A 22 -10.48 -5.74 -8.52
N VAL A 23 -10.78 -5.06 -7.42
CA VAL A 23 -10.02 -3.93 -6.89
C VAL A 23 -9.15 -4.43 -5.75
N LEU A 24 -7.83 -4.38 -5.93
CA LEU A 24 -6.84 -4.78 -4.93
C LEU A 24 -6.32 -3.54 -4.20
N GLY A 25 -6.48 -3.52 -2.89
CA GLY A 25 -5.75 -2.60 -2.02
C GLY A 25 -4.33 -3.13 -1.76
N LEU A 26 -3.32 -2.37 -2.09
CA LEU A 26 -1.92 -2.79 -2.02
C LEU A 26 -1.12 -1.93 -1.03
N ALA A 27 -0.05 -2.51 -0.51
CA ALA A 27 0.84 -1.90 0.46
C ALA A 27 2.28 -1.85 -0.06
N THR A 28 3.08 -0.93 0.46
CA THR A 28 4.51 -0.83 0.22
C THR A 28 5.34 -1.37 1.39
N GLY A 29 6.64 -1.21 1.34
CA GLY A 29 7.57 -1.69 2.37
C GLY A 29 8.05 -3.12 2.14
N SER A 30 8.83 -3.65 3.06
CA SER A 30 9.51 -4.95 2.90
C SER A 30 8.57 -6.15 3.03
N SER A 31 7.47 -6.02 3.78
CA SER A 31 6.58 -7.15 4.05
C SER A 31 5.93 -7.75 2.80
N PRO A 32 5.38 -6.97 1.83
CA PRO A 32 4.69 -7.52 0.68
C PRO A 32 5.60 -7.95 -0.48
N VAL A 33 6.89 -7.59 -0.48
CA VAL A 33 7.79 -7.83 -1.64
C VAL A 33 7.80 -9.29 -2.08
N GLY A 34 7.96 -10.23 -1.16
CA GLY A 34 7.94 -11.66 -1.50
C GLY A 34 6.58 -12.14 -2.02
N THR A 35 5.49 -11.51 -1.57
CA THR A 35 4.15 -11.77 -2.11
C THR A 35 4.05 -11.31 -3.56
N TYR A 36 4.54 -10.11 -3.88
CA TYR A 36 4.57 -9.59 -5.24
C TYR A 36 5.46 -10.44 -6.16
N GLN A 37 6.63 -10.83 -5.70
CA GLN A 37 7.52 -11.74 -6.44
C GLN A 37 6.82 -13.06 -6.81
N GLN A 38 6.09 -13.66 -5.87
CA GLN A 38 5.35 -14.89 -6.12
C GLN A 38 4.20 -14.69 -7.12
N LEU A 39 3.48 -13.55 -7.06
CA LEU A 39 2.44 -13.20 -8.03
C LEU A 39 3.02 -13.02 -9.45
N ILE A 40 4.19 -12.37 -9.55
CA ILE A 40 4.92 -12.19 -10.82
C ILE A 40 5.32 -13.54 -11.41
N GLU A 41 5.81 -14.47 -10.59
CA GLU A 41 6.16 -15.82 -11.05
C GLU A 41 4.95 -16.56 -11.64
N TRP A 42 3.80 -16.49 -10.98
CA TRP A 42 2.58 -17.13 -11.48
C TRP A 42 2.03 -16.44 -12.72
N TYR A 43 2.12 -15.12 -12.79
CA TYR A 43 1.82 -14.40 -14.03
C TYR A 43 2.71 -14.84 -15.19
N LYS A 44 4.03 -14.96 -14.98
CA LYS A 44 4.98 -15.41 -16.01
C LYS A 44 4.72 -16.87 -16.47
N LYS A 45 4.16 -17.70 -15.59
CA LYS A 45 3.74 -19.08 -15.92
C LYS A 45 2.40 -19.13 -16.67
N GLY A 46 1.68 -18.03 -16.76
CA GLY A 46 0.36 -17.97 -17.39
C GLY A 46 -0.80 -18.32 -16.45
N ASP A 47 -0.54 -18.47 -15.14
CA ASP A 47 -1.57 -18.84 -14.16
C ASP A 47 -2.43 -17.63 -13.71
N LEU A 48 -1.94 -16.40 -13.91
CA LEU A 48 -2.62 -15.16 -13.51
C LEU A 48 -2.70 -14.16 -14.65
N ASP A 49 -3.80 -13.42 -14.68
CA ASP A 49 -4.05 -12.30 -15.58
C ASP A 49 -4.49 -11.07 -14.79
N PHE A 50 -3.71 -9.99 -14.85
CA PHE A 50 -3.98 -8.72 -14.18
C PHE A 50 -4.58 -7.66 -15.11
N SER A 51 -4.86 -7.98 -16.37
CA SER A 51 -5.27 -6.99 -17.40
C SER A 51 -6.56 -6.22 -17.06
N ARG A 52 -7.40 -6.78 -16.19
CA ARG A 52 -8.66 -6.18 -15.75
C ARG A 52 -8.64 -5.74 -14.28
N VAL A 53 -7.57 -6.01 -13.55
CA VAL A 53 -7.41 -5.64 -12.15
C VAL A 53 -7.23 -4.12 -12.03
N THR A 54 -7.84 -3.54 -11.01
CA THR A 54 -7.56 -2.18 -10.53
C THR A 54 -6.80 -2.29 -9.22
N SER A 55 -5.76 -1.46 -9.02
CA SER A 55 -5.04 -1.38 -7.76
C SER A 55 -5.15 -0.01 -7.11
N ILE A 56 -5.26 -0.01 -5.78
CA ILE A 56 -5.36 1.19 -4.93
C ILE A 56 -4.33 1.02 -3.80
N ASN A 57 -3.33 1.89 -3.74
CA ASN A 57 -2.33 1.85 -2.67
C ASN A 57 -2.78 2.61 -1.42
N LEU A 58 -2.23 2.24 -0.26
CA LEU A 58 -2.58 2.85 1.03
C LEU A 58 -2.15 4.32 1.15
N ASP A 59 -1.01 4.67 0.57
CA ASP A 59 -0.32 5.90 0.90
C ASP A 59 0.70 6.34 -0.16
N GLU A 60 1.15 7.59 -0.04
CA GLU A 60 2.27 8.16 -0.78
C GLU A 60 2.87 9.33 -0.01
N TYR A 61 4.16 9.56 -0.13
CA TYR A 61 4.82 10.75 0.38
C TYR A 61 4.35 12.01 -0.33
N ARG A 62 4.08 13.06 0.45
CA ARG A 62 3.80 14.39 -0.09
C ARG A 62 5.11 15.05 -0.52
N GLY A 63 5.11 15.60 -1.75
CA GLY A 63 6.25 16.31 -2.32
C GLY A 63 7.19 15.46 -3.17
N LEU A 64 6.98 14.14 -3.26
CA LEU A 64 7.78 13.30 -4.15
C LEU A 64 7.06 13.06 -5.49
N PRO A 65 7.74 13.28 -6.63
CA PRO A 65 7.23 12.85 -7.92
C PRO A 65 7.26 11.32 -8.03
N GLY A 66 6.35 10.74 -8.82
CA GLY A 66 6.18 9.29 -8.93
C GLY A 66 7.35 8.55 -9.60
N ASP A 67 8.29 9.26 -10.22
CA ASP A 67 9.53 8.73 -10.78
C ASP A 67 10.73 8.83 -9.82
N ASN A 68 10.56 9.48 -8.66
CA ASN A 68 11.54 9.45 -7.58
C ASN A 68 11.65 8.03 -7.03
N ASP A 69 12.86 7.50 -6.90
CA ASP A 69 13.11 6.12 -6.46
C ASP A 69 12.68 5.81 -5.03
N GLN A 70 12.34 6.84 -4.25
CA GLN A 70 11.79 6.72 -2.90
C GLN A 70 10.25 6.89 -2.84
N SER A 71 9.59 7.23 -3.95
CA SER A 71 8.13 7.29 -3.98
C SER A 71 7.50 5.89 -3.93
N TYR A 72 6.29 5.80 -3.39
CA TYR A 72 5.55 4.53 -3.38
C TYR A 72 5.02 4.16 -4.75
N ARG A 73 4.77 5.13 -5.63
CA ARG A 73 4.52 4.88 -7.05
C ARG A 73 5.69 4.15 -7.69
N TYR A 74 6.92 4.64 -7.49
CA TYR A 74 8.12 3.97 -8.00
C TYR A 74 8.27 2.57 -7.41
N PHE A 75 8.11 2.44 -6.10
CA PHE A 75 8.15 1.14 -5.42
C PHE A 75 7.20 0.13 -6.06
N MET A 76 5.95 0.53 -6.30
CA MET A 76 4.94 -0.37 -6.88
C MET A 76 5.24 -0.72 -8.33
N ASN A 77 5.72 0.23 -9.13
CA ASN A 77 6.17 -0.03 -10.48
C ASN A 77 7.29 -1.08 -10.47
N HIS A 78 8.32 -0.85 -9.68
CA HIS A 78 9.51 -1.70 -9.62
C HIS A 78 9.23 -3.10 -9.04
N ASN A 79 8.35 -3.23 -8.06
CA ASN A 79 8.11 -4.50 -7.37
C ASN A 79 6.93 -5.31 -7.91
N LEU A 80 6.03 -4.71 -8.71
CA LEU A 80 4.87 -5.43 -9.25
C LEU A 80 4.45 -4.96 -10.64
N PHE A 81 4.11 -3.67 -10.82
CA PHE A 81 3.35 -3.23 -11.99
C PHE A 81 4.10 -3.35 -13.31
N ASP A 82 5.43 -3.23 -13.33
CA ASP A 82 6.25 -3.37 -14.54
C ASP A 82 6.48 -4.84 -14.93
N HIS A 83 6.08 -5.77 -14.08
CA HIS A 83 6.35 -7.20 -14.25
C HIS A 83 5.11 -8.02 -14.59
N VAL A 84 3.92 -7.40 -14.59
CA VAL A 84 2.63 -8.04 -14.91
C VAL A 84 1.86 -7.21 -15.93
N ASN A 85 0.76 -7.75 -16.47
CA ASN A 85 -0.02 -7.06 -17.50
C ASN A 85 -1.12 -6.12 -16.95
N ILE A 86 -0.97 -5.62 -15.72
CA ILE A 86 -1.90 -4.62 -15.19
C ILE A 86 -1.81 -3.32 -16.01
N ARG A 87 -2.95 -2.75 -16.35
CA ARG A 87 -3.00 -1.47 -17.07
C ARG A 87 -2.58 -0.35 -16.12
N LYS A 88 -1.56 0.43 -16.49
CA LYS A 88 -1.01 1.50 -15.63
C LYS A 88 -2.05 2.55 -15.24
N GLU A 89 -2.96 2.88 -16.13
CA GLU A 89 -4.09 3.78 -15.88
C GLU A 89 -5.12 3.22 -14.87
N CYS A 90 -5.03 1.94 -14.53
CA CYS A 90 -5.84 1.30 -13.49
C CYS A 90 -5.06 1.10 -12.18
N THR A 91 -3.90 1.73 -12.03
CA THR A 91 -3.09 1.67 -10.80
C THR A 91 -3.08 3.04 -10.12
N TYR A 92 -3.56 3.10 -8.90
CA TYR A 92 -3.72 4.35 -8.17
C TYR A 92 -2.86 4.40 -6.91
N VAL A 93 -2.16 5.51 -6.76
CA VAL A 93 -1.41 5.92 -5.58
C VAL A 93 -1.81 7.37 -5.32
N PRO A 94 -1.91 7.85 -4.07
CA PRO A 94 -2.23 9.26 -3.83
C PRO A 94 -1.29 10.20 -4.59
N ASP A 95 -1.80 11.32 -5.07
CA ASP A 95 -0.98 12.31 -5.79
C ASP A 95 -0.10 13.10 -4.82
N GLY A 96 1.15 12.68 -4.67
CA GLY A 96 2.14 13.34 -3.81
C GLY A 96 2.46 14.78 -4.22
N LEU A 97 2.19 15.17 -5.46
CA LEU A 97 2.49 16.50 -5.99
C LEU A 97 1.32 17.50 -5.90
N GLU A 98 0.10 17.05 -5.59
CA GLU A 98 -1.01 17.99 -5.33
C GLU A 98 -0.69 18.81 -4.04
N PRO A 99 -0.50 20.12 -4.15
CA PRO A 99 -0.09 20.94 -3.01
C PRO A 99 -1.19 21.16 -1.97
N ASP A 100 -2.46 21.03 -2.37
CA ASP A 100 -3.60 21.16 -1.46
C ASP A 100 -3.97 19.79 -0.90
N PRO A 101 -3.72 19.55 0.43
CA PRO A 101 -4.01 18.27 1.04
C PRO A 101 -5.50 17.87 0.97
N GLN A 102 -6.40 18.82 1.10
CA GLN A 102 -7.83 18.54 1.07
C GLN A 102 -8.25 18.06 -0.32
N LYS A 103 -7.73 18.71 -1.35
CA LYS A 103 -7.99 18.34 -2.74
C LYS A 103 -7.38 16.98 -3.09
N ALA A 104 -6.12 16.72 -2.70
CA ALA A 104 -5.46 15.42 -2.91
C ALA A 104 -6.26 14.28 -2.29
N CYS A 105 -6.62 14.42 -1.01
CA CYS A 105 -7.35 13.40 -0.27
C CYS A 105 -8.76 13.17 -0.82
N ALA A 106 -9.51 14.23 -1.11
CA ALA A 106 -10.86 14.13 -1.68
C ALA A 106 -10.84 13.48 -3.07
N ALA A 107 -9.86 13.82 -3.92
CA ALA A 107 -9.69 13.20 -5.23
C ALA A 107 -9.37 11.70 -5.11
N TYR A 108 -8.57 11.30 -4.14
CA TYR A 108 -8.23 9.91 -3.91
C TYR A 108 -9.43 9.09 -3.41
N GLU A 109 -10.20 9.60 -2.46
CA GLU A 109 -11.46 8.97 -2.01
C GLU A 109 -12.46 8.83 -3.17
N GLU A 110 -12.54 9.81 -4.06
CA GLU A 110 -13.39 9.73 -5.26
C GLU A 110 -12.94 8.62 -6.21
N ILE A 111 -11.63 8.40 -6.37
CA ILE A 111 -11.08 7.26 -7.14
C ILE A 111 -11.52 5.95 -6.51
N ILE A 112 -11.39 5.80 -5.19
CA ILE A 112 -11.79 4.59 -4.44
C ILE A 112 -13.29 4.34 -4.64
N ARG A 113 -14.11 5.36 -4.50
CA ARG A 113 -15.56 5.29 -4.66
C ARG A 113 -15.96 4.89 -6.10
N LYS A 114 -15.35 5.51 -7.11
CA LYS A 114 -15.60 5.20 -8.53
C LYS A 114 -15.15 3.79 -8.92
N SER A 115 -14.14 3.26 -8.24
CA SER A 115 -13.68 1.88 -8.43
C SER A 115 -14.64 0.85 -7.81
N GLY A 116 -15.68 1.26 -7.08
CA GLY A 116 -16.62 0.38 -6.39
C GLY A 116 -16.11 -0.14 -5.04
N GLY A 117 -15.11 0.52 -4.46
CA GLY A 117 -14.43 0.11 -3.23
C GLY A 117 -13.41 -1.00 -3.43
N VAL A 118 -12.79 -1.44 -2.35
CA VAL A 118 -11.70 -2.44 -2.37
C VAL A 118 -12.26 -3.85 -2.11
N ASP A 119 -11.95 -4.80 -2.99
CA ASP A 119 -12.36 -6.21 -2.82
C ASP A 119 -11.47 -6.95 -1.82
N LEU A 120 -10.17 -6.72 -1.86
CA LEU A 120 -9.19 -7.29 -0.94
C LEU A 120 -8.10 -6.25 -0.64
N GLN A 121 -7.97 -5.86 0.62
CA GLN A 121 -6.94 -4.95 1.10
C GLN A 121 -5.79 -5.72 1.74
N LEU A 122 -4.59 -5.58 1.18
CA LEU A 122 -3.35 -6.07 1.78
C LEU A 122 -2.80 -5.02 2.74
N LEU A 123 -2.45 -5.45 3.95
CA LEU A 123 -1.88 -4.62 5.00
C LEU A 123 -0.59 -5.23 5.56
N GLY A 124 0.38 -4.40 5.89
CA GLY A 124 1.43 -4.71 6.84
C GLY A 124 1.05 -4.24 8.24
N LEU A 125 1.88 -4.58 9.23
CA LEU A 125 1.76 -4.09 10.61
C LEU A 125 3.05 -3.39 11.02
N GLY A 126 2.94 -2.11 11.41
CA GLY A 126 4.07 -1.35 11.95
C GLY A 126 4.58 -1.91 13.27
N HIS A 127 5.79 -1.52 13.71
CA HIS A 127 6.37 -1.99 14.98
C HIS A 127 5.59 -1.51 16.21
N ASN A 128 4.89 -0.40 16.11
CA ASN A 128 4.01 0.14 17.15
C ASN A 128 2.53 -0.14 16.89
N GLY A 129 2.19 -0.92 15.84
CA GLY A 129 0.83 -1.25 15.47
C GLY A 129 0.20 -0.34 14.41
N HIS A 130 0.94 0.62 13.84
CA HIS A 130 0.40 1.48 12.79
C HIS A 130 0.04 0.70 11.51
N ILE A 131 -1.00 1.17 10.83
CA ILE A 131 -1.44 0.68 9.52
C ILE A 131 -1.36 1.85 8.52
N GLY A 132 -0.61 1.68 7.43
CA GLY A 132 -0.23 2.80 6.58
C GLY A 132 0.57 3.82 7.41
N PHE A 133 0.17 5.10 7.35
CA PHE A 133 0.69 6.13 8.27
C PHE A 133 -0.30 6.49 9.40
N ASN A 134 -1.28 5.61 9.68
CA ASN A 134 -2.17 5.79 10.83
C ASN A 134 -1.49 5.27 12.09
N GLU A 135 -0.90 6.17 12.87
CA GLU A 135 -0.28 5.87 14.17
C GLU A 135 -1.35 5.53 15.22
N PRO A 136 -1.03 4.70 16.25
CA PRO A 136 -1.93 4.42 17.35
C PRO A 136 -2.44 5.70 18.00
N ALA A 137 -3.77 5.82 18.16
CA ALA A 137 -4.45 6.99 18.70
C ALA A 137 -5.80 6.60 19.30
N ASP A 138 -6.39 7.47 20.12
CA ASP A 138 -7.73 7.28 20.70
C ASP A 138 -8.85 7.37 19.66
N SER A 139 -8.57 8.01 18.52
CA SER A 139 -9.50 8.13 17.41
C SER A 139 -8.72 8.18 16.08
N PHE A 140 -9.37 7.74 15.01
CA PHE A 140 -8.76 7.69 13.69
C PHE A 140 -9.56 8.49 12.67
N PRO A 141 -8.91 9.23 11.75
CA PRO A 141 -9.58 9.74 10.57
C PRO A 141 -10.22 8.60 9.78
N LYS A 142 -11.44 8.83 9.30
CA LYS A 142 -12.17 7.83 8.53
C LYS A 142 -11.65 7.70 7.11
N GLU A 143 -11.44 8.83 6.45
CA GLU A 143 -11.08 8.94 5.04
C GLU A 143 -9.59 9.24 4.86
N THR A 144 -9.12 9.20 3.62
CA THR A 144 -7.76 9.59 3.26
C THR A 144 -7.46 11.00 3.78
N HIS A 145 -6.30 11.15 4.37
CA HIS A 145 -5.89 12.40 5.01
C HIS A 145 -4.38 12.62 4.88
N CYS A 146 -3.96 13.86 5.09
CA CYS A 146 -2.55 14.22 5.20
C CYS A 146 -2.08 14.06 6.64
N VAL A 147 -0.94 13.42 6.83
CA VAL A 147 -0.31 13.24 8.14
C VAL A 147 1.06 13.86 8.17
N ASP A 148 1.45 14.44 9.32
CA ASP A 148 2.84 14.75 9.62
C ASP A 148 3.56 13.48 10.06
N LEU A 149 4.71 13.20 9.45
CA LEU A 149 5.52 12.04 9.81
C LEU A 149 6.20 12.28 11.16
N THR A 150 6.22 11.24 12.00
CA THR A 150 6.93 11.32 13.27
C THR A 150 8.44 11.41 13.05
N GLU A 151 9.16 12.02 13.99
CA GLU A 151 10.62 12.12 13.94
C GLU A 151 11.27 10.73 13.82
N SER A 152 10.70 9.72 14.51
CA SER A 152 11.16 8.34 14.41
C SER A 152 11.00 7.76 13.01
N THR A 153 9.92 8.09 12.31
CA THR A 153 9.69 7.69 10.91
C THR A 153 10.66 8.39 9.96
N ILE A 154 10.86 9.70 10.15
CA ILE A 154 11.83 10.48 9.37
C ILE A 154 13.24 9.93 9.55
N GLU A 155 13.65 9.70 10.79
CA GLU A 155 14.97 9.16 11.12
C GLU A 155 15.15 7.72 10.56
N ALA A 156 14.13 6.88 10.63
CA ALA A 156 14.18 5.54 10.05
C ALA A 156 14.29 5.56 8.52
N ASN A 157 13.70 6.56 7.87
CA ASN A 157 13.69 6.67 6.41
C ASN A 157 14.91 7.43 5.84
N LYS A 158 15.65 8.20 6.66
CA LYS A 158 16.82 8.96 6.18
C LYS A 158 17.84 8.12 5.41
N ARG A 159 17.95 6.82 5.73
CA ARG A 159 18.85 5.87 5.05
C ARG A 159 18.57 5.71 3.55
N PHE A 160 17.41 6.13 3.10
CA PHE A 160 16.98 6.05 1.71
C PHE A 160 17.16 7.37 0.95
N PHE A 161 17.56 8.44 1.62
CA PHE A 161 17.71 9.78 1.05
C PHE A 161 19.15 10.28 1.20
N ALA A 162 19.52 11.27 0.38
CA ALA A 162 20.87 11.84 0.42
C ALA A 162 21.13 12.60 1.74
N SER A 163 20.12 13.25 2.28
CA SER A 163 20.17 13.91 3.59
C SER A 163 18.83 13.75 4.33
N ILE A 164 18.84 14.05 5.63
CA ILE A 164 17.60 14.05 6.44
C ILE A 164 16.63 15.16 5.99
N ASP A 165 17.14 16.23 5.39
CA ASP A 165 16.33 17.35 4.91
C ASP A 165 15.55 16.98 3.63
N ASP A 166 16.02 15.96 2.90
CA ASP A 166 15.35 15.44 1.71
C ASP A 166 14.22 14.45 2.05
N VAL A 167 14.16 14.00 3.30
CA VAL A 167 13.09 13.09 3.75
C VAL A 167 11.77 13.86 3.81
N PRO A 168 10.71 13.39 3.13
CA PRO A 168 9.40 14.02 3.24
C PRO A 168 8.94 14.14 4.69
N ARG A 169 8.29 15.25 5.02
CA ARG A 169 7.75 15.51 6.36
C ARG A 169 6.28 15.14 6.49
N GLN A 170 5.61 14.92 5.36
CA GLN A 170 4.19 14.60 5.28
C GLN A 170 3.93 13.46 4.31
N ALA A 171 2.81 12.79 4.51
CA ALA A 171 2.29 11.76 3.60
C ALA A 171 0.76 11.88 3.48
N TYR A 172 0.24 11.37 2.37
CA TYR A 172 -1.19 11.09 2.21
C TYR A 172 -1.41 9.63 2.54
N THR A 173 -2.33 9.31 3.44
CA THR A 173 -2.62 7.94 3.84
C THR A 173 -4.11 7.68 3.88
N MET A 174 -4.51 6.51 3.43
CA MET A 174 -5.89 6.04 3.52
C MET A 174 -6.31 5.95 4.98
N GLY A 175 -7.46 6.52 5.33
CA GLY A 175 -7.98 6.48 6.69
C GLY A 175 -8.51 5.11 7.08
N ILE A 176 -8.58 4.86 8.38
CA ILE A 176 -8.99 3.55 8.93
C ILE A 176 -10.42 3.19 8.50
N GLY A 177 -11.33 4.16 8.39
CA GLY A 177 -12.69 3.92 7.89
C GLY A 177 -12.70 3.40 6.45
N THR A 178 -11.91 4.02 5.57
CA THR A 178 -11.78 3.58 4.17
C THR A 178 -11.14 2.18 4.10
N ILE A 179 -10.07 1.92 4.88
CA ILE A 179 -9.44 0.60 4.97
C ILE A 179 -10.45 -0.46 5.41
N MET A 180 -11.20 -0.19 6.48
CA MET A 180 -12.20 -1.12 7.05
C MET A 180 -13.42 -1.33 6.15
N SER A 181 -13.66 -0.46 5.16
CA SER A 181 -14.72 -0.64 4.16
C SER A 181 -14.39 -1.69 3.10
N ALA A 182 -13.14 -2.17 3.04
CA ALA A 182 -12.76 -3.25 2.15
C ALA A 182 -13.55 -4.53 2.45
N LYS A 183 -13.94 -5.28 1.40
CA LYS A 183 -14.73 -6.51 1.56
C LYS A 183 -13.96 -7.62 2.28
N LYS A 184 -12.63 -7.62 2.12
CA LYS A 184 -11.71 -8.54 2.80
C LYS A 184 -10.45 -7.79 3.17
N ILE A 185 -9.86 -8.13 4.31
CA ILE A 185 -8.58 -7.60 4.76
C ILE A 185 -7.61 -8.76 4.96
N LEU A 186 -6.43 -8.64 4.39
CA LEU A 186 -5.33 -9.57 4.56
C LEU A 186 -4.16 -8.84 5.23
N ILE A 187 -3.91 -9.14 6.49
CA ILE A 187 -2.75 -8.61 7.22
C ILE A 187 -1.61 -9.62 7.12
N ILE A 188 -0.44 -9.15 6.70
CA ILE A 188 0.78 -9.95 6.66
C ILE A 188 1.79 -9.43 7.69
N VAL A 189 2.26 -10.33 8.52
CA VAL A 189 3.23 -10.03 9.58
C VAL A 189 4.32 -11.07 9.57
N SER A 190 5.57 -10.65 9.61
CA SER A 190 6.74 -11.53 9.62
C SER A 190 7.85 -10.96 10.51
N GLY A 191 8.56 -11.85 11.19
CA GLY A 191 9.65 -11.50 12.09
C GLY A 191 9.26 -11.63 13.56
N ALA A 192 10.21 -12.10 14.37
CA ALA A 192 10.03 -12.24 15.83
C ALA A 192 9.85 -10.89 16.52
N ASP A 193 10.41 -9.83 15.96
CA ASP A 193 10.27 -8.44 16.39
C ASP A 193 8.83 -7.91 16.34
N LYS A 194 7.96 -8.56 15.56
CA LYS A 194 6.53 -8.23 15.46
C LYS A 194 5.64 -9.02 16.42
N ALA A 195 6.18 -10.02 17.13
CA ALA A 195 5.37 -10.92 17.96
C ALA A 195 4.63 -10.17 19.09
N GLU A 196 5.31 -9.22 19.74
CA GLU A 196 4.74 -8.46 20.85
C GLU A 196 3.58 -7.57 20.37
N ILE A 197 3.78 -6.83 19.29
CA ILE A 197 2.73 -5.94 18.77
C ILE A 197 1.55 -6.74 18.19
N LEU A 198 1.82 -7.86 17.52
CA LEU A 198 0.76 -8.72 17.01
C LEU A 198 -0.14 -9.28 18.13
N ASN A 199 0.41 -9.47 19.32
CA ASN A 199 -0.37 -9.93 20.49
C ASN A 199 -1.19 -8.82 21.15
N LYS A 200 -0.92 -7.55 20.83
CA LYS A 200 -1.62 -6.38 21.39
C LYS A 200 -2.76 -5.87 20.49
N VAL A 201 -2.73 -6.22 19.22
CA VAL A 201 -3.74 -5.88 18.20
C VAL A 201 -4.57 -7.10 17.82
#